data_ddb4deb061d9165e2c1b490e23c290d0
#
_entry.id   ddb4deb061d9165e2c1b490e23c290d0
#
_cell.length_a   1.000
_cell.length_b   1.000
_cell.length_c   1.000
_cell.angle_alpha   90.00
_cell.angle_beta   90.00
_cell.angle_gamma   90.00
#
_symmetry.space_group_name_H-M   'P 1'
#
loop_
_entity.id
_entity.type
_entity.pdbx_description
1 polymer ?
#
loop_
_entity_poly.entity_id
_entity_poly.type
_entity_poly.pdbx_seq_one_letter_code
_entity_poly.pdbx_strand_id
1 'polypeptide(L)'
;TNPSAFMAIVEKSVLVHFSTQQMFDLVRAVADYPQFLPWCGAGSVEPVDTNTEKATVEIAFKGVKQSFCTMNKLTPHQQIHMTLVEGPFTHLEGTWHFIELTPEACKVHFKLAYEFSSKVLEQLVGPVFTSLANSFVDSFIKRAESLHRTGAGQ
;
A
#
# COMPACT_ATOMS: atom_id res chain seq x y z
N THR A 1 5.24 12.36 26.86
CA THR A 1 5.02 12.68 25.46
C THR A 1 4.22 11.59 24.77
N ASN A 2 3.24 11.97 24.04
CA ASN A 2 2.41 11.02 23.30
C ASN A 2 2.79 11.03 21.82
N PRO A 3 3.56 10.02 21.35
CA PRO A 3 3.99 10.02 19.95
C PRO A 3 2.83 10.01 18.98
N SER A 4 1.68 9.44 19.35
CA SER A 4 0.53 9.37 18.46
C SER A 4 -0.06 10.74 18.14
N ALA A 5 0.25 11.79 18.95
CA ALA A 5 -0.21 13.14 18.68
C ALA A 5 0.34 13.71 17.37
N PHE A 6 1.47 13.16 16.87
CA PHE A 6 2.12 13.63 15.64
C PHE A 6 1.97 12.63 14.48
N MET A 7 1.27 11.53 14.72
CA MET A 7 1.07 10.55 13.66
C MET A 7 -0.07 10.95 12.75
N ALA A 8 0.16 10.80 11.46
CA ALA A 8 -0.91 10.86 10.47
C ALA A 8 -1.49 9.47 10.28
N ILE A 9 -2.79 9.41 10.10
CA ILE A 9 -3.49 8.14 9.88
C ILE A 9 -4.36 8.27 8.65
N VAL A 10 -4.21 7.30 7.73
CA VAL A 10 -5.08 7.13 6.58
C VAL A 10 -5.83 5.82 6.79
N GLU A 11 -7.14 5.86 6.63
CA GLU A 11 -7.95 4.65 6.80
C GLU A 11 -9.08 4.67 5.79
N LYS A 12 -9.22 3.57 5.03
CA LYS A 12 -10.25 3.42 4.01
C LYS A 12 -10.80 2.00 4.01
N SER A 13 -12.12 1.90 3.75
CA SER A 13 -12.79 0.63 3.55
C SER A 13 -13.64 0.74 2.30
N VAL A 14 -13.69 -0.33 1.51
CA VAL A 14 -14.48 -0.37 0.28
C VAL A 14 -14.93 -1.80 0.00
N LEU A 15 -16.12 -1.92 -0.58
CA LEU A 15 -16.64 -3.21 -1.07
C LEU A 15 -16.32 -3.31 -2.56
N VAL A 16 -15.76 -4.43 -2.97
CA VAL A 16 -15.35 -4.64 -4.36
C VAL A 16 -15.88 -5.96 -4.88
N HIS A 17 -16.14 -6.01 -6.18
CA HIS A 17 -16.61 -7.21 -6.87
C HIS A 17 -15.44 -8.03 -7.42
N PHE A 18 -14.48 -8.28 -6.54
CA PHE A 18 -13.31 -9.12 -6.81
C PHE A 18 -13.06 -9.97 -5.59
N SER A 19 -12.49 -11.16 -5.78
CA SER A 19 -12.22 -12.07 -4.67
C SER A 19 -11.09 -11.55 -3.77
N THR A 20 -11.03 -12.10 -2.57
CA THR A 20 -9.92 -11.79 -1.64
C THR A 20 -8.59 -12.16 -2.28
N GLN A 21 -8.52 -13.28 -3.00
CA GLN A 21 -7.30 -13.70 -3.67
C GLN A 21 -6.86 -12.69 -4.73
N GLN A 22 -7.80 -12.23 -5.56
CA GLN A 22 -7.50 -11.25 -6.60
C GLN A 22 -6.93 -9.96 -6.00
N MET A 23 -7.56 -9.45 -4.96
CA MET A 23 -7.11 -8.21 -4.33
C MET A 23 -5.82 -8.39 -3.54
N PHE A 24 -5.68 -9.48 -2.82
CA PHE A 24 -4.46 -9.80 -2.08
C PHE A 24 -3.26 -9.89 -3.02
N ASP A 25 -3.39 -10.65 -4.11
CA ASP A 25 -2.30 -10.85 -5.06
C ASP A 25 -1.89 -9.53 -5.71
N LEU A 26 -2.86 -8.68 -6.00
CA LEU A 26 -2.61 -7.38 -6.61
C LEU A 26 -1.84 -6.45 -5.67
N VAL A 27 -2.22 -6.38 -4.42
CA VAL A 27 -1.56 -5.53 -3.42
C VAL A 27 -0.17 -6.06 -3.08
N ARG A 28 -0.02 -7.38 -3.04
CA ARG A 28 1.26 -8.03 -2.75
C ARG A 28 2.31 -7.77 -3.83
N ALA A 29 1.89 -7.62 -5.09
CA ALA A 29 2.80 -7.53 -6.24
C ALA A 29 3.43 -6.15 -6.36
N VAL A 30 4.25 -5.77 -5.39
CA VAL A 30 4.88 -4.43 -5.33
C VAL A 30 5.76 -4.16 -6.56
N ALA A 31 6.37 -5.20 -7.14
CA ALA A 31 7.19 -5.02 -8.33
C ALA A 31 6.39 -4.51 -9.54
N ASP A 32 5.07 -4.68 -9.53
CA ASP A 32 4.19 -4.22 -10.61
C ASP A 32 3.66 -2.80 -10.41
N TYR A 33 3.87 -2.21 -9.24
CA TYR A 33 3.33 -0.89 -8.92
C TYR A 33 3.68 0.19 -9.95
N PRO A 34 4.90 0.25 -10.51
CA PRO A 34 5.20 1.26 -11.52
C PRO A 34 4.34 1.19 -12.77
N GLN A 35 3.71 0.04 -13.03
CA GLN A 35 2.87 -0.14 -14.22
C GLN A 35 1.54 0.61 -14.12
N PHE A 36 1.06 0.91 -12.92
CA PHE A 36 -0.26 1.54 -12.77
C PHE A 36 -0.32 2.65 -11.73
N LEU A 37 0.76 2.91 -10.99
CA LEU A 37 0.83 4.02 -10.05
C LEU A 37 1.77 5.08 -10.62
N PRO A 38 1.23 6.20 -11.13
CA PRO A 38 2.06 7.21 -11.84
C PRO A 38 3.16 7.80 -10.97
N TRP A 39 2.98 7.78 -9.66
CA TRP A 39 3.95 8.31 -8.72
C TRP A 39 5.03 7.30 -8.31
N CYS A 40 4.89 6.06 -8.70
CA CYS A 40 5.83 5.00 -8.32
C CYS A 40 6.90 4.86 -9.38
N GLY A 41 8.13 5.24 -9.04
CA GLY A 41 9.26 5.14 -9.95
C GLY A 41 9.88 3.76 -9.99
N ALA A 42 9.80 3.01 -8.90
CA ALA A 42 10.33 1.67 -8.81
C ALA A 42 9.65 0.89 -7.68
N GLY A 43 9.55 -0.41 -7.85
CA GLY A 43 9.06 -1.30 -6.82
C GLY A 43 9.80 -2.62 -6.89
N SER A 44 10.15 -3.19 -5.73
CA SER A 44 10.84 -4.46 -5.68
C SER A 44 10.42 -5.26 -4.46
N VAL A 45 10.54 -6.57 -4.55
CA VAL A 45 10.18 -7.49 -3.48
C VAL A 45 11.31 -8.50 -3.31
N GLU A 46 11.70 -8.73 -2.06
CA GLU A 46 12.70 -9.73 -1.71
C GLU A 46 12.06 -10.72 -0.72
N PRO A 47 11.90 -11.98 -1.09
CA PRO A 47 11.36 -12.99 -0.17
C PRO A 47 12.28 -13.17 1.04
N VAL A 48 11.70 -13.20 2.25
CA VAL A 48 12.43 -13.47 3.49
C VAL A 48 12.15 -14.88 3.96
N ASP A 49 10.88 -15.27 3.97
CA ASP A 49 10.44 -16.64 4.23
C ASP A 49 9.10 -16.87 3.54
N THR A 50 8.43 -17.98 3.84
CA THR A 50 7.20 -18.38 3.15
C THR A 50 6.12 -17.29 3.19
N ASN A 51 6.01 -16.57 4.30
CA ASN A 51 4.95 -15.59 4.49
C ASN A 51 5.47 -14.20 4.85
N THR A 52 6.73 -13.91 4.54
CA THR A 52 7.31 -12.61 4.84
C THR A 52 8.11 -12.14 3.63
N GLU A 53 7.85 -10.89 3.21
CA GLU A 53 8.55 -10.26 2.09
C GLU A 53 9.03 -8.89 2.51
N LYS A 54 10.20 -8.51 1.99
CA LYS A 54 10.73 -7.16 2.16
C LYS A 54 10.43 -6.41 0.88
N ALA A 55 9.64 -5.34 0.98
CA ALA A 55 9.20 -4.58 -0.19
C ALA A 55 9.80 -3.17 -0.15
N THR A 56 10.27 -2.71 -1.31
CA THR A 56 10.82 -1.36 -1.46
C THR A 56 10.04 -0.62 -2.53
N VAL A 57 9.63 0.61 -2.20
CA VAL A 57 8.88 1.47 -3.11
C VAL A 57 9.60 2.80 -3.22
N GLU A 58 9.73 3.29 -4.47
CA GLU A 58 10.25 4.62 -4.72
C GLU A 58 9.10 5.55 -5.12
N ILE A 59 8.97 6.65 -4.39
CA ILE A 59 8.06 7.73 -4.76
C ILE A 59 8.83 8.69 -5.66
N ALA A 60 8.32 8.95 -6.85
CA ALA A 60 8.90 9.89 -7.81
C ALA A 60 7.77 10.72 -8.39
N PHE A 61 7.50 11.88 -7.78
CA PHE A 61 6.32 12.68 -8.13
C PHE A 61 6.51 14.14 -7.70
N LYS A 62 6.26 15.06 -8.63
CA LYS A 62 6.29 16.52 -8.37
C LYS A 62 7.58 16.98 -7.67
N GLY A 63 8.71 16.50 -8.16
CA GLY A 63 10.01 16.87 -7.61
C GLY A 63 10.42 16.13 -6.35
N VAL A 64 9.55 15.28 -5.81
CA VAL A 64 9.87 14.45 -4.66
C VAL A 64 10.41 13.11 -5.15
N LYS A 65 11.53 12.67 -4.59
CA LYS A 65 12.08 11.36 -4.87
C LYS A 65 12.55 10.75 -3.56
N GLN A 66 11.81 9.79 -3.06
CA GLN A 66 12.06 9.15 -1.78
C GLN A 66 11.77 7.67 -1.88
N SER A 67 12.63 6.84 -1.30
CA SER A 67 12.39 5.41 -1.21
C SER A 67 12.13 5.01 0.22
N PHE A 68 11.28 4.01 0.40
CA PHE A 68 11.08 3.41 1.71
C PHE A 68 10.89 1.91 1.56
N CYS A 69 11.21 1.20 2.62
CA CYS A 69 11.20 -0.25 2.65
C CYS A 69 10.39 -0.73 3.84
N THR A 70 9.56 -1.73 3.61
CA THR A 70 8.75 -2.33 4.66
C THR A 70 8.96 -3.83 4.71
N MET A 71 8.80 -4.40 5.90
CA MET A 71 8.70 -5.84 6.08
C MET A 71 7.22 -6.18 6.06
N ASN A 72 6.81 -6.99 5.10
CA ASN A 72 5.41 -7.33 4.89
C ASN A 72 5.16 -8.77 5.31
N LYS A 73 4.34 -8.92 6.36
CA LYS A 73 3.89 -10.24 6.82
C LYS A 73 2.57 -10.57 6.14
N LEU A 74 2.53 -11.72 5.50
CA LEU A 74 1.41 -12.15 4.66
C LEU A 74 0.61 -13.23 5.38
N THR A 75 -0.70 -13.02 5.46
CA THR A 75 -1.66 -14.09 5.76
C THR A 75 -2.44 -14.27 4.46
N PRO A 76 -2.17 -15.34 3.70
CA PRO A 76 -2.67 -15.47 2.33
C PRO A 76 -4.17 -15.21 2.21
N HIS A 77 -4.49 -14.30 1.30
CA HIS A 77 -5.84 -13.88 0.95
C HIS A 77 -6.62 -13.20 2.07
N GLN A 78 -5.96 -12.89 3.20
CA GLN A 78 -6.63 -12.27 4.36
C GLN A 78 -6.00 -10.97 4.79
N GLN A 79 -4.66 -10.89 4.84
CA GLN A 79 -4.01 -9.75 5.44
C GLN A 79 -2.58 -9.56 4.94
N ILE A 80 -2.19 -8.29 4.82
CA ILE A 80 -0.79 -7.91 4.65
C ILE A 80 -0.49 -6.88 5.73
N HIS A 81 0.45 -7.18 6.63
CA HIS A 81 0.86 -6.27 7.68
C HIS A 81 2.26 -5.75 7.40
N MET A 82 2.39 -4.43 7.29
CA MET A 82 3.61 -3.75 6.88
C MET A 82 4.22 -3.01 8.06
N THR A 83 5.53 -3.20 8.27
CA THR A 83 6.28 -2.44 9.26
C THR A 83 7.52 -1.84 8.61
N LEU A 84 7.92 -0.67 9.07
CA LEU A 84 9.06 0.06 8.50
C LEU A 84 10.37 -0.68 8.70
N VAL A 85 11.16 -0.79 7.62
CA VAL A 85 12.57 -1.21 7.68
C VAL A 85 13.45 0.01 7.56
N GLU A 86 13.23 0.83 6.53
CA GLU A 86 13.95 2.09 6.39
C GLU A 86 13.18 3.06 5.50
N GLY A 87 13.41 4.35 5.68
CA GLY A 87 12.74 5.39 4.92
C GLY A 87 12.73 6.69 5.71
N PRO A 88 12.09 7.74 5.17
CA PRO A 88 12.09 9.07 5.79
C PRO A 88 11.10 9.19 6.96
N PHE A 89 10.92 8.11 7.71
CA PHE A 89 9.95 8.03 8.80
C PHE A 89 10.60 7.60 10.10
N THR A 90 10.07 8.06 11.24
CA THR A 90 10.35 7.47 12.54
C THR A 90 9.39 6.33 12.80
N HIS A 91 8.22 6.39 12.18
CA HIS A 91 7.20 5.35 12.32
C HIS A 91 6.44 5.20 11.01
N LEU A 92 6.21 3.97 10.62
CA LEU A 92 5.29 3.63 9.53
C LEU A 92 4.81 2.21 9.73
N GLU A 93 3.51 2.07 9.86
CA GLU A 93 2.89 0.76 10.02
C GLU A 93 1.57 0.77 9.27
N GLY A 94 1.33 -0.27 8.49
CA GLY A 94 0.11 -0.37 7.72
C GLY A 94 -0.44 -1.78 7.70
N THR A 95 -1.75 -1.89 7.49
CA THR A 95 -2.40 -3.18 7.37
C THR A 95 -3.45 -3.14 6.28
N TRP A 96 -3.42 -4.16 5.43
CA TRP A 96 -4.48 -4.46 4.48
C TRP A 96 -5.24 -5.66 5.01
N HIS A 97 -6.56 -5.55 5.10
CA HIS A 97 -7.44 -6.67 5.41
C HIS A 97 -8.33 -6.93 4.21
N PHE A 98 -8.43 -8.20 3.84
CA PHE A 98 -9.29 -8.65 2.75
C PHE A 98 -10.32 -9.59 3.36
N ILE A 99 -11.57 -9.13 3.45
CA ILE A 99 -12.64 -9.85 4.16
C ILE A 99 -13.63 -10.39 3.13
N GLU A 100 -13.72 -11.70 3.02
CA GLU A 100 -14.60 -12.33 2.05
C GLU A 100 -16.06 -12.06 2.40
N LEU A 101 -16.83 -11.61 1.40
CA LEU A 101 -18.27 -11.44 1.49
C LEU A 101 -18.96 -12.55 0.70
N THR A 102 -18.46 -12.82 -0.49
CA THR A 102 -18.85 -13.95 -1.34
C THR A 102 -17.57 -14.45 -2.00
N PRO A 103 -17.60 -15.61 -2.68
CA PRO A 103 -16.39 -16.07 -3.39
C PRO A 103 -15.87 -15.07 -4.44
N GLU A 104 -16.70 -14.11 -4.86
CA GLU A 104 -16.38 -13.17 -5.93
C GLU A 104 -16.37 -11.72 -5.47
N ALA A 105 -16.54 -11.47 -4.17
CA ALA A 105 -16.59 -10.10 -3.65
C ALA A 105 -15.99 -10.05 -2.26
N CYS A 106 -15.31 -8.94 -1.95
CA CYS A 106 -14.73 -8.76 -0.64
C CYS A 106 -14.79 -7.31 -0.18
N LYS A 107 -14.56 -7.13 1.12
CA LYS A 107 -14.32 -5.82 1.70
C LYS A 107 -12.81 -5.66 1.83
N VAL A 108 -12.29 -4.58 1.27
CA VAL A 108 -10.87 -4.22 1.43
C VAL A 108 -10.81 -3.11 2.46
N HIS A 109 -10.03 -3.34 3.51
CA HIS A 109 -9.79 -2.34 4.55
C HIS A 109 -8.29 -2.05 4.61
N PHE A 110 -7.93 -0.76 4.51
CA PHE A 110 -6.56 -0.29 4.56
C PHE A 110 -6.40 0.73 5.65
N LYS A 111 -5.37 0.56 6.49
CA LYS A 111 -5.02 1.55 7.51
C LYS A 111 -3.52 1.74 7.51
N LEU A 112 -3.09 3.00 7.48
CA LEU A 112 -1.67 3.35 7.51
C LEU A 112 -1.46 4.45 8.54
N ALA A 113 -0.53 4.22 9.49
CA ALA A 113 -0.11 5.22 10.47
C ALA A 113 1.35 5.54 10.21
N TYR A 114 1.69 6.83 10.16
CA TYR A 114 3.07 7.23 9.84
C TYR A 114 3.45 8.55 10.47
N GLU A 115 4.76 8.73 10.67
CA GLU A 115 5.34 9.96 11.16
C GLU A 115 6.69 10.15 10.48
N PHE A 116 6.91 11.34 9.91
CA PHE A 116 8.18 11.63 9.25
C PHE A 116 9.30 11.83 10.27
N SER A 117 10.54 11.55 9.84
CA SER A 117 11.71 11.59 10.74
C SER A 117 12.18 13.02 11.06
N SER A 118 11.67 14.03 10.35
CA SER A 118 11.98 15.42 10.64
C SER A 118 10.87 16.34 10.13
N LYS A 119 10.82 17.55 10.67
CA LYS A 119 9.89 18.57 10.20
C LYS A 119 10.14 18.97 8.76
N VAL A 120 11.40 18.99 8.35
CA VAL A 120 11.77 19.33 6.98
C VAL A 120 11.19 18.30 6.02
N LEU A 121 11.37 17.01 6.32
CA LEU A 121 10.80 15.95 5.51
C LEU A 121 9.28 15.98 5.50
N GLU A 122 8.67 16.23 6.65
CA GLU A 122 7.21 16.38 6.72
C GLU A 122 6.70 17.49 5.79
N GLN A 123 7.37 18.61 5.77
CA GLN A 123 6.97 19.75 4.92
C GLN A 123 7.19 19.48 3.45
N LEU A 124 8.29 18.83 3.08
CA LEU A 124 8.64 18.56 1.69
C LEU A 124 7.90 17.37 1.11
N VAL A 125 7.80 16.30 1.85
CA VAL A 125 7.26 15.02 1.37
C VAL A 125 5.82 14.80 1.81
N GLY A 126 5.44 15.38 2.96
CA GLY A 126 4.15 15.12 3.59
C GLY A 126 2.94 15.34 2.69
N PRO A 127 2.81 16.51 2.04
CA PRO A 127 1.63 16.74 1.17
C PRO A 127 1.52 15.74 0.04
N VAL A 128 2.64 15.40 -0.59
CA VAL A 128 2.66 14.39 -1.65
C VAL A 128 2.29 13.03 -1.09
N PHE A 129 2.94 12.62 0.00
CA PHE A 129 2.71 11.30 0.59
C PHE A 129 1.27 11.12 1.04
N THR A 130 0.69 12.14 1.71
CA THR A 130 -0.70 12.07 2.16
C THR A 130 -1.65 11.94 0.99
N SER A 131 -1.41 12.67 -0.09
CA SER A 131 -2.23 12.57 -1.30
C SER A 131 -2.17 11.18 -1.90
N LEU A 132 -0.96 10.61 -2.00
CA LEU A 132 -0.77 9.26 -2.54
C LEU A 132 -1.46 8.22 -1.68
N ALA A 133 -1.28 8.30 -0.35
CA ALA A 133 -1.87 7.35 0.57
C ALA A 133 -3.40 7.37 0.52
N ASN A 134 -3.99 8.55 0.36
CA ASN A 134 -5.44 8.68 0.26
C ASN A 134 -5.99 8.11 -1.05
N SER A 135 -5.21 8.12 -2.12
CA SER A 135 -5.65 7.61 -3.42
C SER A 135 -5.31 6.13 -3.65
N PHE A 136 -4.60 5.54 -2.74
CA PHE A 136 -4.02 4.20 -2.89
C PHE A 136 -5.07 3.13 -3.20
N VAL A 137 -6.08 3.04 -2.35
CA VAL A 137 -7.13 2.02 -2.49
C VAL A 137 -7.83 2.15 -3.83
N ASP A 138 -8.17 3.38 -4.22
CA ASP A 138 -8.85 3.63 -5.50
C ASP A 138 -8.01 3.19 -6.69
N SER A 139 -6.70 3.40 -6.62
CA SER A 139 -5.79 2.98 -7.69
C SER A 139 -5.77 1.46 -7.84
N PHE A 140 -5.77 0.74 -6.73
CA PHE A 140 -5.82 -0.72 -6.78
C PHE A 140 -7.14 -1.24 -7.32
N ILE A 141 -8.26 -0.59 -6.99
CA ILE A 141 -9.55 -0.96 -7.54
C ILE A 141 -9.55 -0.79 -9.06
N LYS A 142 -9.05 0.33 -9.57
CA LYS A 142 -8.95 0.57 -11.00
C LYS A 142 -8.07 -0.46 -11.68
N ARG A 143 -6.97 -0.82 -11.05
CA ARG A 143 -6.08 -1.86 -11.59
C ARG A 143 -6.79 -3.21 -11.66
N ALA A 144 -7.53 -3.57 -10.60
CA ALA A 144 -8.30 -4.80 -10.58
C ALA A 144 -9.33 -4.83 -11.70
N GLU A 145 -10.02 -3.72 -11.93
CA GLU A 145 -10.97 -3.60 -13.02
C GLU A 145 -10.30 -3.80 -14.38
N SER A 146 -9.13 -3.21 -14.56
CA SER A 146 -8.38 -3.35 -15.80
C SER A 146 -7.95 -4.80 -16.04
N LEU A 147 -7.47 -5.49 -15.01
CA LEU A 147 -6.92 -6.85 -15.15
C LEU A 147 -7.98 -7.93 -15.23
N HIS A 148 -9.08 -7.78 -14.50
CA HIS A 148 -10.04 -8.86 -14.31
C HIS A 148 -11.35 -8.61 -15.04
N ARG A 149 -11.93 -7.42 -14.89
CA ARG A 149 -13.22 -7.13 -15.51
C ARG A 149 -13.12 -7.00 -17.02
N THR A 150 -12.11 -6.28 -17.50
CA THR A 150 -11.90 -6.11 -18.94
C THR A 150 -11.65 -7.46 -19.61
N GLY A 151 -10.82 -8.30 -18.99
CA GLY A 151 -10.56 -9.63 -19.51
C GLY A 151 -11.79 -10.51 -19.49
N ALA A 152 -12.59 -10.43 -18.44
CA ALA A 152 -13.82 -11.22 -18.32
C ALA A 152 -14.90 -10.78 -19.29
N GLY A 153 -14.87 -9.53 -19.72
CA GLY A 153 -15.85 -8.98 -20.64
C GLY A 153 -15.65 -9.35 -22.09
N GLN A 154 -14.60 -10.08 -22.37
CA GLN A 154 -14.28 -10.45 -23.76
C GLN A 154 -14.99 -11.73 -24.22
#